data_9d4c2583d6f11b73fbdcddebcea2d8ec
#
_entry.id   9d4c2583d6f11b73fbdcddebcea2d8ec
#
_cell.length_a   1.000
_cell.length_b   1.000
_cell.length_c   1.000
_cell.angle_alpha   90.00
_cell.angle_beta   90.00
_cell.angle_gamma   90.00
#
_symmetry.space_group_name_H-M   'P 1'
#
loop_
_entity.id
_entity.type
_entity.pdbx_description
1 polymer ?
#
loop_
_entity_poly.entity_id
_entity_poly.type
_entity_poly.pdbx_seq_one_letter_code
_entity_poly.pdbx_strand_id
1 'polypeptide(L)'
;MMNVTRNKRNGKRQKRSERKAQHLRTRNLIIFSDGEKTEKFYIRGLKESMSADQRRKLHIDFQFDRTPNLVDSCLRYAEKSVTYAELWIILDRDEVSHFNEILRYAEQNHVHAAWSNPCIEIWFEAYFQEMHSYIDSQHCTASFRRLFFKRTKHEYEKANEKNYDLLKNYGDEILAIQRAKQRYQFYLQRGKSAVPSDMNPCTTMYMLLESIKYNT
;
A
#
# COMPACT_ATOMS: atom_id res chain seq x y z
N MET A 1 8.12 -2.05 68.24
CA MET A 1 8.34 -3.10 67.22
C MET A 1 7.31 -2.86 66.11
N MET A 2 7.72 -2.27 64.99
CA MET A 2 6.86 -2.02 63.85
C MET A 2 7.09 -3.12 62.79
N ASN A 3 6.03 -3.87 62.46
CA ASN A 3 6.03 -4.88 61.42
C ASN A 3 5.87 -4.22 60.04
N VAL A 4 6.89 -4.30 59.19
CA VAL A 4 6.83 -3.86 57.80
C VAL A 4 6.38 -5.04 56.96
N THR A 5 5.15 -4.99 56.49
CA THR A 5 4.58 -5.94 55.54
C THR A 5 5.14 -5.69 54.14
N ARG A 6 5.94 -6.63 53.62
CA ARG A 6 6.46 -6.64 52.24
C ARG A 6 5.32 -7.02 51.26
N ASN A 7 4.85 -6.05 50.46
CA ASN A 7 3.94 -6.28 49.33
C ASN A 7 4.68 -7.08 48.24
N LYS A 8 4.30 -8.37 48.06
CA LYS A 8 4.74 -9.21 46.95
C LYS A 8 4.04 -8.75 45.68
N ARG A 9 4.78 -8.14 44.72
CA ARG A 9 4.31 -7.92 43.35
C ARG A 9 4.13 -9.25 42.63
N ASN A 10 2.90 -9.72 42.54
CA ASN A 10 2.48 -10.86 41.69
C ASN A 10 2.42 -10.43 40.21
N GLY A 11 3.56 -10.28 39.55
CA GLY A 11 3.63 -10.22 38.10
C GLY A 11 3.48 -11.64 37.53
N LYS A 12 2.33 -11.99 37.00
CA LYS A 12 2.15 -13.27 36.26
C LYS A 12 3.14 -13.28 35.10
N ARG A 13 4.19 -14.09 35.20
CA ARG A 13 5.14 -14.35 34.11
C ARG A 13 4.41 -15.11 33.02
N GLN A 14 4.15 -14.48 31.87
CA GLN A 14 3.57 -15.14 30.71
C GLN A 14 4.40 -16.38 30.34
N LYS A 15 3.72 -17.52 30.13
CA LYS A 15 4.37 -18.78 29.78
C LYS A 15 5.09 -18.66 28.41
N ARG A 16 6.22 -19.32 28.24
CA ARG A 16 7.05 -19.31 27.01
C ARG A 16 6.25 -19.75 25.77
N SER A 17 5.24 -20.61 25.95
CA SER A 17 4.29 -21.03 24.90
C SER A 17 3.37 -19.89 24.43
N GLU A 18 2.92 -19.02 25.33
CA GLU A 18 2.07 -17.86 24.95
C GLU A 18 2.85 -16.81 24.19
N ARG A 19 4.14 -16.58 24.55
CA ARG A 19 5.04 -15.70 23.77
C ARG A 19 5.33 -16.26 22.37
N LYS A 20 5.50 -17.59 22.24
CA LYS A 20 5.71 -18.25 20.94
C LYS A 20 4.45 -18.22 20.07
N ALA A 21 3.25 -18.37 20.66
CA ALA A 21 1.97 -18.24 19.96
C ALA A 21 1.69 -16.77 19.51
N GLN A 22 2.18 -15.77 20.26
CA GLN A 22 2.06 -14.37 19.90
C GLN A 22 2.99 -14.00 18.75
N HIS A 23 4.19 -14.58 18.67
CA HIS A 23 5.11 -14.44 17.52
C HIS A 23 4.58 -15.11 16.24
N LEU A 24 3.79 -16.18 16.35
CA LEU A 24 3.17 -16.89 15.22
C LEU A 24 2.00 -16.12 14.55
N ARG A 25 1.59 -14.98 15.12
CA ARG A 25 0.48 -14.16 14.61
C ARG A 25 0.95 -12.86 13.91
N THR A 26 2.25 -12.67 13.72
CA THR A 26 2.77 -11.51 13.00
C THR A 26 2.68 -11.78 11.50
N ARG A 27 1.99 -10.92 10.76
CA ARG A 27 1.98 -10.93 9.31
C ARG A 27 3.21 -10.21 8.79
N ASN A 28 3.80 -10.77 7.74
CA ASN A 28 4.91 -10.14 7.04
C ASN A 28 4.49 -9.84 5.61
N LEU A 29 4.70 -8.60 5.17
CA LEU A 29 4.54 -8.17 3.81
C LEU A 29 5.91 -7.77 3.27
N ILE A 30 6.25 -8.26 2.09
CA ILE A 30 7.38 -7.79 1.29
C ILE A 30 6.78 -7.01 0.13
N ILE A 31 7.13 -5.73 0.02
CA ILE A 31 6.60 -4.83 -1.00
C ILE A 31 7.78 -4.31 -1.82
N PHE A 32 7.74 -4.57 -3.13
CA PHE A 32 8.66 -3.98 -4.09
C PHE A 32 7.95 -2.91 -4.91
N SER A 33 8.58 -1.76 -5.09
CA SER A 33 8.01 -0.63 -5.84
C SER A 33 9.00 -0.16 -6.89
N ASP A 34 8.49 0.28 -8.04
CA ASP A 34 9.26 1.00 -9.06
C ASP A 34 9.48 2.47 -8.69
N GLY A 35 8.71 2.99 -7.74
CA GLY A 35 8.89 4.32 -7.12
C GLY A 35 9.72 4.25 -5.83
N GLU A 36 10.76 5.09 -5.74
CA GLU A 36 11.69 5.05 -4.59
C GLU A 36 11.11 5.65 -3.31
N LYS A 37 10.30 6.73 -3.42
CA LYS A 37 9.95 7.56 -2.26
C LYS A 37 8.45 7.74 -2.06
N THR A 38 7.69 8.05 -3.09
CA THR A 38 6.26 8.41 -2.96
C THR A 38 5.46 7.28 -2.35
N GLU A 39 5.57 6.08 -2.91
CA GLU A 39 4.89 4.87 -2.48
C GLU A 39 5.37 4.46 -1.08
N LYS A 40 6.68 4.50 -0.85
CA LYS A 40 7.29 4.19 0.45
C LYS A 40 6.77 5.10 1.56
N PHE A 41 6.71 6.40 1.33
CA PHE A 41 6.22 7.36 2.32
C PHE A 41 4.72 7.20 2.55
N TYR A 42 3.96 6.92 1.49
CA TYR A 42 2.54 6.61 1.62
C TYR A 42 2.30 5.37 2.49
N ILE A 43 2.97 4.25 2.19
CA ILE A 43 2.85 3.00 2.96
C ILE A 43 3.32 3.17 4.40
N ARG A 44 4.40 3.94 4.63
CA ARG A 44 4.87 4.25 5.98
C ARG A 44 3.83 5.05 6.78
N GLY A 45 3.30 6.14 6.20
CA GLY A 45 2.27 6.95 6.84
C GLY A 45 1.00 6.14 7.13
N LEU A 46 0.59 5.27 6.19
CA LEU A 46 -0.50 4.32 6.38
C LEU A 46 -0.26 3.44 7.61
N LYS A 47 0.91 2.80 7.72
CA LYS A 47 1.27 1.95 8.86
C LYS A 47 1.31 2.74 10.17
N GLU A 48 1.88 3.94 10.16
CA GLU A 48 1.96 4.82 11.34
C GLU A 48 0.57 5.27 11.83
N SER A 49 -0.40 5.39 10.93
CA SER A 49 -1.78 5.74 11.26
C SER A 49 -2.58 4.63 11.94
N MET A 50 -2.07 3.40 11.95
CA MET A 50 -2.73 2.25 12.58
C MET A 50 -2.56 2.28 14.10
N SER A 51 -3.42 1.54 14.82
CA SER A 51 -3.27 1.37 16.27
C SER A 51 -1.94 0.69 16.63
N ALA A 52 -1.44 0.93 17.84
CA ALA A 52 -0.20 0.31 18.30
C ALA A 52 -0.25 -1.23 18.29
N ASP A 53 -1.45 -1.81 18.50
CA ASP A 53 -1.64 -3.26 18.46
C ASP A 53 -1.54 -3.82 17.04
N GLN A 54 -2.19 -3.18 16.07
CA GLN A 54 -2.10 -3.53 14.66
C GLN A 54 -0.66 -3.41 14.14
N ARG A 55 0.04 -2.29 14.45
CA ARG A 55 1.44 -2.11 14.05
C ARG A 55 2.38 -3.21 14.55
N ARG A 56 2.15 -3.72 15.78
CA ARG A 56 2.95 -4.81 16.34
C ARG A 56 2.72 -6.15 15.66
N LYS A 57 1.53 -6.36 15.08
CA LYS A 57 1.17 -7.59 14.36
C LYS A 57 1.54 -7.57 12.88
N LEU A 58 2.04 -6.44 12.37
CA LEU A 58 2.35 -6.24 10.96
C LEU A 58 3.81 -5.82 10.76
N HIS A 59 4.57 -6.64 10.07
CA HIS A 59 5.89 -6.27 9.57
C HIS A 59 5.78 -5.99 8.07
N ILE A 60 6.26 -4.82 7.64
CA ILE A 60 6.36 -4.44 6.22
C ILE A 60 7.81 -4.20 5.91
N ASP A 61 8.32 -4.95 4.95
CA ASP A 61 9.64 -4.76 4.35
C ASP A 61 9.44 -4.14 2.97
N PHE A 62 9.81 -2.87 2.83
CA PHE A 62 9.62 -2.11 1.60
C PHE A 62 10.95 -1.94 0.88
N GLN A 63 11.00 -2.43 -0.35
CA GLN A 63 12.16 -2.40 -1.23
C GLN A 63 11.86 -1.62 -2.50
N PHE A 64 12.91 -1.12 -3.15
CA PHE A 64 12.86 -0.45 -4.43
C PHE A 64 13.65 -1.26 -5.46
N ASP A 65 13.08 -1.45 -6.64
CA ASP A 65 13.79 -1.93 -7.82
C ASP A 65 13.12 -1.39 -9.09
N ARG A 66 13.87 -1.26 -10.16
CA ARG A 66 13.34 -0.79 -11.42
C ARG A 66 12.68 -1.93 -12.20
N THR A 67 11.57 -1.63 -12.87
CA THR A 67 11.06 -2.50 -13.92
C THR A 67 12.10 -2.70 -15.03
N PRO A 68 12.21 -3.90 -15.65
CA PRO A 68 11.25 -5.00 -15.64
C PRO A 68 11.46 -6.07 -14.55
N ASN A 69 12.49 -5.96 -13.72
CA ASN A 69 12.91 -7.03 -12.80
C ASN A 69 12.12 -7.08 -11.48
N LEU A 70 11.08 -6.26 -11.34
CA LEU A 70 10.37 -6.03 -10.07
C LEU A 70 9.86 -7.33 -9.42
N VAL A 71 9.23 -8.21 -10.22
CA VAL A 71 8.70 -9.50 -9.73
C VAL A 71 9.83 -10.44 -9.33
N ASP A 72 10.85 -10.60 -10.18
CA ASP A 72 11.98 -11.47 -9.90
C ASP A 72 12.77 -11.02 -8.67
N SER A 73 12.92 -9.71 -8.49
CA SER A 73 13.59 -9.15 -7.32
C SER A 73 12.78 -9.40 -6.04
N CYS A 74 11.46 -9.28 -6.11
CA CYS A 74 10.56 -9.62 -5.01
C CYS A 74 10.69 -11.12 -4.63
N LEU A 75 10.66 -12.02 -5.60
CA LEU A 75 10.78 -13.46 -5.39
C LEU A 75 12.15 -13.83 -4.80
N ARG A 76 13.26 -13.36 -5.41
CA ARG A 76 14.61 -13.61 -4.90
C ARG A 76 14.84 -13.06 -3.49
N TYR A 77 14.19 -11.95 -3.16
CA TYR A 77 14.26 -11.39 -1.81
C TYR A 77 13.49 -12.27 -0.82
N ALA A 78 12.31 -12.72 -1.20
CA ALA A 78 11.46 -13.59 -0.38
C ALA A 78 12.12 -14.95 -0.10
N GLU A 79 12.85 -15.55 -1.07
CA GLU A 79 13.60 -16.80 -0.89
C GLU A 79 14.64 -16.73 0.24
N LYS A 80 15.18 -15.55 0.50
CA LYS A 80 16.16 -15.32 1.59
C LYS A 80 15.49 -15.09 2.94
N SER A 81 14.17 -14.91 2.96
CA SER A 81 13.40 -14.69 4.19
C SER A 81 13.15 -16.00 4.92
N VAL A 82 13.38 -16.01 6.23
CA VAL A 82 13.15 -17.19 7.09
C VAL A 82 11.66 -17.36 7.42
N THR A 83 10.82 -16.38 7.11
CA THR A 83 9.41 -16.35 7.47
C THR A 83 8.54 -16.21 6.23
N TYR A 84 7.39 -16.87 6.25
CA TYR A 84 6.37 -16.67 5.22
C TYR A 84 5.96 -15.19 5.15
N ALA A 85 5.93 -14.64 3.94
CA ALA A 85 5.51 -13.27 3.68
C ALA A 85 4.52 -13.22 2.52
N GLU A 86 3.59 -12.28 2.59
CA GLU A 86 2.71 -11.91 1.48
C GLU A 86 3.48 -10.96 0.56
N LEU A 87 3.54 -11.30 -0.72
CA LEU A 87 4.38 -10.60 -1.70
C LEU A 87 3.55 -9.61 -2.50
N TRP A 88 4.03 -8.38 -2.59
CA TRP A 88 3.40 -7.30 -3.33
C TRP A 88 4.39 -6.56 -4.22
N ILE A 89 3.90 -6.13 -5.39
CA ILE A 89 4.58 -5.12 -6.20
C ILE A 89 3.69 -3.89 -6.33
N ILE A 90 4.31 -2.70 -6.41
CA ILE A 90 3.65 -1.44 -6.73
C ILE A 90 4.28 -0.89 -8.01
N LEU A 91 3.46 -0.57 -9.01
CA LEU A 91 3.94 -0.01 -10.27
C LEU A 91 2.91 0.90 -10.94
N ASP A 92 3.41 1.89 -11.65
CA ASP A 92 2.65 2.82 -12.46
C ASP A 92 2.66 2.37 -13.93
N ARG A 93 1.53 2.60 -14.65
CA ARG A 93 1.40 2.16 -16.05
C ARG A 93 2.25 2.98 -17.01
N ASP A 94 2.37 4.28 -16.77
CA ASP A 94 2.85 5.23 -17.78
C ASP A 94 4.33 5.06 -18.15
N GLU A 95 5.15 4.62 -17.19
CA GLU A 95 6.61 4.46 -17.37
C GLU A 95 7.02 3.01 -17.66
N VAL A 96 6.05 2.09 -17.77
CA VAL A 96 6.33 0.67 -17.84
C VAL A 96 5.98 0.09 -19.21
N SER A 97 7.02 -0.25 -20.00
CA SER A 97 6.86 -1.16 -21.14
C SER A 97 6.48 -2.56 -20.63
N HIS A 98 5.65 -3.29 -21.39
CA HIS A 98 5.22 -4.64 -21.01
C HIS A 98 4.40 -4.75 -19.71
N PHE A 99 3.68 -3.68 -19.36
CA PHE A 99 2.90 -3.59 -18.12
C PHE A 99 1.97 -4.81 -17.88
N ASN A 100 1.20 -5.21 -18.90
CA ASN A 100 0.29 -6.34 -18.78
C ASN A 100 1.01 -7.68 -18.61
N GLU A 101 2.20 -7.83 -19.21
CA GLU A 101 3.03 -9.03 -19.07
C GLU A 101 3.57 -9.13 -17.64
N ILE A 102 4.02 -8.02 -17.05
CA ILE A 102 4.49 -7.96 -15.67
C ILE A 102 3.38 -8.34 -14.70
N LEU A 103 2.16 -7.82 -14.89
CA LEU A 103 1.01 -8.16 -14.03
C LEU A 103 0.64 -9.65 -14.14
N ARG A 104 0.63 -10.21 -15.34
CA ARG A 104 0.38 -11.66 -15.55
C ARG A 104 1.48 -12.51 -14.90
N TYR A 105 2.73 -12.10 -15.03
CA TYR A 105 3.86 -12.82 -14.43
C TYR A 105 3.82 -12.76 -12.90
N ALA A 106 3.43 -11.63 -12.32
CA ALA A 106 3.20 -11.49 -10.89
C ALA A 106 2.10 -12.45 -10.41
N GLU A 107 0.95 -12.48 -11.09
CA GLU A 107 -0.17 -13.38 -10.77
C GLU A 107 0.24 -14.85 -10.83
N GLN A 108 0.95 -15.28 -11.87
CA GLN A 108 1.44 -16.65 -12.03
C GLN A 108 2.40 -17.09 -10.92
N ASN A 109 3.11 -16.13 -10.31
CA ASN A 109 4.05 -16.38 -9.22
C ASN A 109 3.48 -16.03 -7.82
N HIS A 110 2.16 -15.87 -7.71
CA HIS A 110 1.48 -15.52 -6.46
C HIS A 110 1.99 -14.22 -5.81
N VAL A 111 2.43 -13.26 -6.63
CA VAL A 111 2.79 -11.91 -6.23
C VAL A 111 1.62 -10.99 -6.52
N HIS A 112 1.09 -10.35 -5.51
CA HIS A 112 0.02 -9.37 -5.67
C HIS A 112 0.54 -8.09 -6.31
N ALA A 113 -0.29 -7.43 -7.11
CA ALA A 113 0.07 -6.18 -7.76
C ALA A 113 -0.89 -5.05 -7.37
N ALA A 114 -0.33 -3.99 -6.79
CA ALA A 114 -0.99 -2.71 -6.57
C ALA A 114 -0.51 -1.74 -7.66
N TRP A 115 -1.34 -1.53 -8.68
CA TRP A 115 -0.96 -0.71 -9.83
C TRP A 115 -1.87 0.49 -10.01
N SER A 116 -1.37 1.51 -10.72
CA SER A 116 -2.12 2.71 -11.07
C SER A 116 -1.94 3.07 -12.55
N ASN A 117 -3.00 3.57 -13.18
CA ASN A 117 -3.01 4.01 -14.55
C ASN A 117 -3.67 5.40 -14.66
N PRO A 118 -2.90 6.47 -15.01
CA PRO A 118 -1.50 6.42 -15.46
C PRO A 118 -0.48 6.28 -14.33
N CYS A 119 -0.69 6.86 -13.13
CA CYS A 119 0.27 6.90 -12.03
C CYS A 119 -0.42 6.95 -10.66
N ILE A 120 0.35 6.83 -9.57
CA ILE A 120 -0.17 6.75 -8.19
C ILE A 120 -1.05 7.95 -7.80
N GLU A 121 -0.88 9.12 -8.43
CA GLU A 121 -1.69 10.28 -8.15
C GLU A 121 -3.20 10.06 -8.45
N ILE A 122 -3.56 9.08 -9.30
CA ILE A 122 -4.97 8.64 -9.48
C ILE A 122 -5.53 8.09 -8.17
N TRP A 123 -4.73 7.31 -7.43
CA TRP A 123 -5.14 6.84 -6.11
C TRP A 123 -5.31 8.00 -5.12
N PHE A 124 -4.42 8.97 -5.14
CA PHE A 124 -4.52 10.16 -4.28
C PHE A 124 -5.69 11.07 -4.67
N GLU A 125 -6.01 11.19 -5.96
CA GLU A 125 -7.20 11.91 -6.43
C GLU A 125 -8.48 11.31 -5.86
N ALA A 126 -8.55 9.98 -5.77
CA ALA A 126 -9.72 9.27 -5.24
C ALA A 126 -10.08 9.67 -3.80
N TYR A 127 -9.15 10.18 -3.01
CA TYR A 127 -9.45 10.72 -1.67
C TYR A 127 -10.35 11.95 -1.70
N PHE A 128 -10.29 12.74 -2.77
CA PHE A 128 -10.95 14.05 -2.86
C PHE A 128 -12.16 14.06 -3.78
N GLN A 129 -12.14 13.26 -4.83
CA GLN A 129 -13.16 13.26 -5.89
C GLN A 129 -13.11 11.99 -6.73
N GLU A 130 -14.05 11.87 -7.70
CA GLU A 130 -13.96 10.83 -8.74
C GLU A 130 -12.68 10.98 -9.56
N MET A 131 -12.10 9.85 -9.94
CA MET A 131 -10.88 9.80 -10.75
C MET A 131 -11.17 10.18 -12.20
N HIS A 132 -10.32 11.01 -12.79
CA HIS A 132 -10.41 11.45 -14.19
C HIS A 132 -9.39 10.73 -15.08
N SER A 133 -9.72 10.58 -16.36
CA SER A 133 -8.75 10.09 -17.35
C SER A 133 -7.75 11.17 -17.71
N TYR A 134 -6.50 10.78 -17.85
CA TYR A 134 -5.39 11.66 -18.24
C TYR A 134 -4.61 11.02 -19.38
N ILE A 135 -4.05 11.86 -20.25
CA ILE A 135 -3.26 11.41 -21.41
C ILE A 135 -1.99 10.68 -20.91
N ASP A 136 -1.35 11.19 -19.87
CA ASP A 136 -0.10 10.70 -19.31
C ASP A 136 0.03 11.06 -17.82
N SER A 137 1.10 10.59 -17.18
CA SER A 137 1.42 10.84 -15.78
C SER A 137 1.72 12.31 -15.49
N GLN A 138 2.28 13.05 -16.45
CA GLN A 138 2.61 14.48 -16.27
C GLN A 138 1.32 15.29 -16.13
N HIS A 139 0.32 15.07 -17.00
CA HIS A 139 -0.97 15.74 -16.93
C HIS A 139 -1.73 15.32 -15.64
N CYS A 140 -1.68 14.05 -15.27
CA CYS A 140 -2.26 13.56 -14.04
C CYS A 140 -1.66 14.27 -12.82
N THR A 141 -0.34 14.25 -12.69
CA THR A 141 0.40 14.89 -11.57
C THR A 141 0.14 16.40 -11.52
N ALA A 142 0.13 17.09 -12.67
CA ALA A 142 -0.14 18.53 -12.73
C ALA A 142 -1.58 18.87 -12.30
N SER A 143 -2.55 18.06 -12.70
CA SER A 143 -3.95 18.21 -12.26
C SER A 143 -4.08 17.92 -10.76
N PHE A 144 -3.46 16.84 -10.29
CA PHE A 144 -3.50 16.48 -8.88
C PHE A 144 -2.85 17.57 -8.00
N ARG A 145 -1.74 18.18 -8.39
CA ARG A 145 -1.12 19.31 -7.64
C ARG A 145 -2.12 20.42 -7.39
N ARG A 146 -2.87 20.84 -8.43
CA ARG A 146 -3.90 21.88 -8.29
C ARG A 146 -5.04 21.47 -7.35
N LEU A 147 -5.52 20.24 -7.48
CA LEU A 147 -6.55 19.68 -6.62
C LEU A 147 -6.09 19.61 -5.16
N PHE A 148 -4.89 19.08 -4.94
CA PHE A 148 -4.29 18.92 -3.61
C PHE A 148 -4.15 20.28 -2.91
N PHE A 149 -3.58 21.29 -3.60
CA PHE A 149 -3.50 22.65 -3.06
C PHE A 149 -4.88 23.25 -2.76
N LYS A 150 -5.85 23.07 -3.66
CA LYS A 150 -7.22 23.55 -3.45
C LYS A 150 -7.84 22.94 -2.17
N ARG A 151 -7.60 21.67 -1.89
CA ARG A 151 -8.18 20.92 -0.78
C ARG A 151 -7.43 21.12 0.53
N THR A 152 -6.10 21.06 0.50
CA THR A 152 -5.25 21.02 1.69
C THR A 152 -4.61 22.37 2.04
N LYS A 153 -4.49 23.29 1.08
CA LYS A 153 -3.70 24.54 1.15
C LYS A 153 -2.19 24.29 1.27
N HIS A 154 -1.74 23.08 0.94
CA HIS A 154 -0.33 22.69 0.89
C HIS A 154 0.07 22.34 -0.54
N GLU A 155 1.32 22.62 -0.91
CA GLU A 155 1.87 22.17 -2.19
C GLU A 155 2.10 20.66 -2.19
N TYR A 156 1.77 20.02 -3.31
CA TYR A 156 2.05 18.60 -3.49
C TYR A 156 3.47 18.38 -4.02
N GLU A 157 4.26 17.64 -3.27
CA GLU A 157 5.57 17.13 -3.67
C GLU A 157 5.56 15.61 -3.61
N LYS A 158 5.99 14.92 -4.68
CA LYS A 158 5.96 13.45 -4.75
C LYS A 158 6.65 12.80 -3.54
N ALA A 159 7.84 13.25 -3.18
CA ALA A 159 8.65 12.68 -2.10
C ALA A 159 8.40 13.33 -0.72
N ASN A 160 7.20 13.79 -0.42
CA ASN A 160 6.87 14.38 0.88
C ASN A 160 6.27 13.33 1.82
N GLU A 161 6.92 13.12 2.96
CA GLU A 161 6.49 12.17 4.00
C GLU A 161 5.12 12.49 4.61
N LYS A 162 4.68 13.75 4.52
CA LYS A 162 3.39 14.22 5.05
C LYS A 162 2.21 13.98 4.11
N ASN A 163 2.45 13.49 2.89
CA ASN A 163 1.39 13.32 1.90
C ASN A 163 0.26 12.42 2.42
N TYR A 164 0.57 11.31 3.07
CA TYR A 164 -0.45 10.42 3.62
C TYR A 164 -1.32 11.13 4.67
N ASP A 165 -0.71 11.85 5.59
CA ASP A 165 -1.45 12.58 6.64
C ASP A 165 -2.35 13.67 6.05
N LEU A 166 -1.87 14.38 5.03
CA LEU A 166 -2.66 15.41 4.33
C LEU A 166 -3.83 14.78 3.55
N LEU A 167 -3.59 13.66 2.87
CA LEU A 167 -4.67 12.90 2.21
C LEU A 167 -5.73 12.43 3.20
N LYS A 168 -5.32 11.90 4.34
CA LYS A 168 -6.22 11.40 5.38
C LYS A 168 -6.99 12.52 6.09
N ASN A 169 -6.34 13.65 6.37
CA ASN A 169 -6.95 14.75 7.13
C ASN A 169 -7.90 15.62 6.29
N TYR A 170 -7.68 15.72 4.98
CA TYR A 170 -8.44 16.59 4.08
C TYR A 170 -9.26 15.83 3.03
N GLY A 171 -9.05 14.53 2.90
CA GLY A 171 -9.78 13.63 2.01
C GLY A 171 -10.51 12.54 2.79
N ASP A 172 -11.08 11.59 2.05
CA ASP A 172 -11.83 10.46 2.61
C ASP A 172 -11.29 9.15 2.06
N GLU A 173 -10.63 8.36 2.91
CA GLU A 173 -10.04 7.08 2.55
C GLU A 173 -11.09 6.02 2.22
N ILE A 174 -12.24 6.04 2.91
CA ILE A 174 -13.32 5.08 2.65
C ILE A 174 -13.91 5.33 1.27
N LEU A 175 -14.17 6.60 0.95
CA LEU A 175 -14.62 6.98 -0.39
C LEU A 175 -13.57 6.70 -1.46
N ALA A 176 -12.27 6.89 -1.16
CA ALA A 176 -11.20 6.54 -2.10
C ALA A 176 -11.23 5.05 -2.46
N ILE A 177 -11.35 4.17 -1.47
CA ILE A 177 -11.50 2.72 -1.67
C ILE A 177 -12.74 2.41 -2.52
N GLN A 178 -13.88 3.01 -2.19
CA GLN A 178 -15.13 2.77 -2.92
C GLN A 178 -15.02 3.22 -4.39
N ARG A 179 -14.49 4.40 -4.66
CA ARG A 179 -14.29 4.94 -6.01
C ARG A 179 -13.36 4.05 -6.83
N ALA A 180 -12.23 3.62 -6.24
CA ALA A 180 -11.28 2.74 -6.91
C ALA A 180 -11.91 1.38 -7.23
N LYS A 181 -12.63 0.77 -6.28
CA LYS A 181 -13.36 -0.49 -6.50
C LYS A 181 -14.41 -0.37 -7.60
N GLN A 182 -15.23 0.66 -7.55
CA GLN A 182 -16.26 0.90 -8.55
C GLN A 182 -15.66 1.08 -9.95
N ARG A 183 -14.56 1.83 -10.04
CA ARG A 183 -13.87 2.05 -11.31
C ARG A 183 -13.25 0.76 -11.86
N TYR A 184 -12.62 -0.04 -11.04
CA TYR A 184 -12.06 -1.33 -11.44
C TYR A 184 -13.17 -2.29 -11.89
N GLN A 185 -14.26 -2.42 -11.13
CA GLN A 185 -15.41 -3.23 -11.48
C GLN A 185 -16.08 -2.79 -12.79
N PHE A 186 -16.18 -1.49 -13.03
CA PHE A 186 -16.70 -0.95 -14.28
C PHE A 186 -15.91 -1.45 -15.51
N TYR A 187 -14.58 -1.51 -15.43
CA TYR A 187 -13.75 -2.05 -16.50
C TYR A 187 -13.91 -3.56 -16.65
N LEU A 188 -13.95 -4.31 -15.56
CA LEU A 188 -14.16 -5.77 -15.62
C LEU A 188 -15.51 -6.16 -16.25
N GLN A 189 -16.56 -5.38 -16.04
CA GLN A 189 -17.89 -5.63 -16.61
C GLN A 189 -17.96 -5.34 -18.11
N ARG A 190 -17.05 -4.55 -18.66
CA ARG A 190 -17.02 -4.21 -20.10
C ARG A 190 -16.54 -5.34 -21.01
N GLY A 191 -16.19 -6.48 -20.44
CA GLY A 191 -15.87 -7.70 -21.19
C GLY A 191 -14.41 -8.12 -21.11
N LYS A 192 -14.14 -9.33 -21.60
CA LYS A 192 -12.82 -10.01 -21.52
C LYS A 192 -11.65 -9.29 -22.22
N SER A 193 -11.89 -8.17 -22.90
CA SER A 193 -10.86 -7.41 -23.63
C SER A 193 -10.27 -6.24 -22.83
N ALA A 194 -10.79 -5.93 -21.64
CA ALA A 194 -10.23 -4.84 -20.84
C ALA A 194 -8.95 -5.31 -20.15
N VAL A 195 -7.80 -5.00 -20.75
CA VAL A 195 -6.49 -5.24 -20.14
C VAL A 195 -6.11 -4.05 -19.26
N PRO A 196 -5.37 -4.25 -18.17
CA PRO A 196 -5.01 -3.19 -17.22
C PRO A 196 -4.40 -1.93 -17.85
N SER A 197 -3.62 -2.08 -18.93
CA SER A 197 -3.04 -0.93 -19.66
C SER A 197 -4.08 0.01 -20.29
N ASP A 198 -5.29 -0.48 -20.58
CA ASP A 198 -6.37 0.29 -21.20
C ASP A 198 -7.34 0.87 -20.15
N MET A 199 -7.18 0.48 -18.89
CA MET A 199 -8.03 0.95 -17.80
C MET A 199 -7.54 2.32 -17.29
N ASN A 200 -7.88 3.41 -17.95
CA ASN A 200 -7.51 4.78 -17.55
C ASN A 200 -8.78 5.65 -17.36
N PRO A 201 -9.05 6.16 -16.13
CA PRO A 201 -8.27 6.03 -14.91
C PRO A 201 -8.61 4.74 -14.16
N CYS A 202 -7.62 4.11 -13.55
CA CYS A 202 -7.86 2.97 -12.65
C CYS A 202 -6.68 2.76 -11.68
N THR A 203 -6.97 2.20 -10.51
CA THR A 203 -5.94 1.79 -9.56
C THR A 203 -6.40 0.60 -8.73
N THR A 204 -5.47 -0.28 -8.37
CA THR A 204 -5.67 -1.38 -7.43
C THR A 204 -4.97 -1.15 -6.09
N MET A 205 -4.46 0.05 -5.82
CA MET A 205 -3.83 0.44 -4.54
C MET A 205 -4.74 0.16 -3.34
N TYR A 206 -6.06 0.22 -3.51
CA TYR A 206 -7.01 -0.12 -2.45
C TYR A 206 -6.88 -1.58 -1.96
N MET A 207 -6.47 -2.53 -2.83
CA MET A 207 -6.28 -3.93 -2.44
C MET A 207 -5.13 -4.07 -1.45
N LEU A 208 -4.00 -3.40 -1.72
CA LEU A 208 -2.86 -3.36 -0.80
C LEU A 208 -3.23 -2.67 0.52
N LEU A 209 -3.95 -1.55 0.46
CA LEU A 209 -4.41 -0.84 1.64
C LEU A 209 -5.31 -1.73 2.50
N GLU A 210 -6.25 -2.44 1.90
CA GLU A 210 -7.13 -3.37 2.59
C GLU A 210 -6.37 -4.56 3.18
N SER A 211 -5.40 -5.11 2.45
CA SER A 211 -4.53 -6.15 2.99
C SER A 211 -3.78 -5.63 4.23
N ILE A 212 -3.20 -4.44 4.18
CA ILE A 212 -2.49 -3.86 5.31
C ILE A 212 -3.40 -3.63 6.51
N LYS A 213 -4.61 -3.10 6.32
CA LYS A 213 -5.48 -2.64 7.42
C LYS A 213 -6.41 -3.70 8.00
N TYR A 214 -7.00 -4.55 7.17
CA TYR A 214 -8.15 -5.37 7.56
C TYR A 214 -7.85 -6.84 7.71
N ASN A 215 -6.72 -7.29 7.23
CA ASN A 215 -6.27 -8.67 7.42
C ASN A 215 -5.31 -8.84 8.62
N THR A 216 -5.25 -7.86 9.54
CA THR A 216 -4.40 -7.89 10.75
C THR A 216 -5.08 -8.47 11.97
#